data_7341e5a5fc1657718f61a15ddddbc5ba
#
_entry.id   7341e5a5fc1657718f61a15ddddbc5ba
#
_cell.length_a   1.000
_cell.length_b   1.000
_cell.length_c   1.000
_cell.angle_alpha   90.00
_cell.angle_beta   90.00
_cell.angle_gamma   90.00
#
_symmetry.space_group_name_H-M   'P 1'
#
loop_
_entity.id
_entity.type
_entity.pdbx_description
1 polymer ?
#
loop_
_entity_poly.entity_id
_entity_poly.type
_entity_poly.pdbx_seq_one_letter_code
_entity_poly.pdbx_strand_id
1 'polypeptide(L)'
;MSNYPVINNVMGHLERDESADFGEHNLESCSICRELKHEKNIICGSERFVAFPDIGQIVEGYVQVVTRWHKLQEELTSVGQIPSEWIPELQKFIVAMQEGVESIYGPSIIFEHGEVPTYRKDGRIRTVHMHMHIIPTNQSLLDQITNSNIFTVKPIDDLTPLREKSASGEPYYFYQDLNRQNYLLEFGEELPSQILRKLVSG
;
A
#
# COMPACT_ATOMS: atom_id res chain seq x y z
N MET A 1 18.99 14.72 -7.67
CA MET A 1 18.93 13.60 -8.61
C MET A 1 18.86 12.34 -7.77
N SER A 2 17.76 11.59 -7.89
CA SER A 2 17.53 10.36 -7.11
C SER A 2 18.59 9.33 -7.48
N ASN A 3 19.21 8.70 -6.48
CA ASN A 3 20.20 7.64 -6.65
C ASN A 3 19.60 6.26 -7.00
N TYR A 4 18.44 6.21 -7.68
CA TYR A 4 17.79 4.98 -8.11
C TYR A 4 17.81 4.80 -9.65
N PRO A 5 18.99 4.56 -10.28
CA PRO A 5 19.12 4.57 -11.74
C PRO A 5 18.44 3.36 -12.43
N VAL A 6 18.17 2.28 -11.71
CA VAL A 6 17.64 1.04 -12.29
C VAL A 6 16.12 1.05 -12.39
N ILE A 7 15.42 1.65 -11.43
CA ILE A 7 13.95 1.76 -11.44
C ILE A 7 13.50 2.60 -12.64
N ASN A 8 14.27 3.62 -13.02
CA ASN A 8 13.96 4.46 -14.18
C ASN A 8 13.97 3.70 -15.52
N ASN A 9 14.72 2.61 -15.64
CA ASN A 9 14.79 1.80 -16.88
C ASN A 9 13.62 0.81 -17.02
N VAL A 10 13.13 0.26 -15.92
CA VAL A 10 11.93 -0.62 -15.91
C VAL A 10 10.66 0.20 -16.11
N MET A 11 10.69 1.46 -15.67
CA MET A 11 9.55 2.38 -15.64
C MET A 11 9.47 3.33 -16.85
N GLY A 12 10.28 3.13 -17.88
CA GLY A 12 10.40 4.01 -19.07
C GLY A 12 9.13 4.28 -19.88
N HIS A 13 7.97 3.82 -19.43
CA HIS A 13 6.65 4.09 -19.98
C HIS A 13 5.66 4.73 -18.98
N LEU A 14 6.11 5.07 -17.77
CA LEU A 14 5.30 5.83 -16.83
C LEU A 14 5.75 7.30 -16.92
N GLU A 15 5.07 8.06 -17.79
CA GLU A 15 5.34 9.49 -17.98
C GLU A 15 5.17 10.23 -16.66
N ARG A 16 6.11 11.13 -16.33
CA ARG A 16 5.90 12.12 -15.29
C ARG A 16 4.86 13.10 -15.78
N ASP A 17 3.67 13.02 -15.25
CA ASP A 17 2.70 14.11 -15.39
C ASP A 17 3.10 15.25 -14.45
N GLU A 18 3.75 16.27 -15.00
CA GLU A 18 4.19 17.47 -14.28
C GLU A 18 3.03 18.42 -13.92
N SER A 19 1.82 18.13 -14.40
CA SER A 19 0.64 19.00 -14.24
C SER A 19 -0.37 18.55 -13.19
N ALA A 20 -0.10 17.47 -12.44
CA ALA A 20 -1.05 16.92 -11.50
C ALA A 20 -1.37 17.92 -10.37
N ASP A 21 -2.54 18.52 -10.45
CA ASP A 21 -3.13 19.28 -9.35
C ASP A 21 -3.49 18.30 -8.22
N PHE A 22 -2.81 18.42 -7.10
CA PHE A 22 -3.01 17.55 -5.93
C PHE A 22 -4.26 17.90 -5.11
N GLY A 23 -5.23 18.67 -5.65
CA GLY A 23 -6.50 18.97 -5.03
C GLY A 23 -6.43 19.63 -3.64
N GLU A 24 -7.56 20.07 -3.11
CA GLU A 24 -7.65 20.57 -1.72
C GLU A 24 -7.53 19.41 -0.72
N HIS A 25 -6.32 19.25 -0.17
CA HIS A 25 -6.03 18.24 0.84
C HIS A 25 -6.10 18.86 2.24
N ASN A 26 -6.67 18.14 3.19
CA ASN A 26 -6.41 18.41 4.60
C ASN A 26 -4.99 17.90 4.94
N LEU A 27 -4.01 18.64 4.43
CA LEU A 27 -2.58 18.27 4.37
C LEU A 27 -1.91 18.24 5.74
N GLU A 28 -2.50 18.89 6.75
CA GLU A 28 -1.85 19.03 8.05
C GLU A 28 -1.90 17.74 8.87
N SER A 29 -2.93 16.92 8.68
CA SER A 29 -3.13 15.69 9.46
C SER A 29 -2.58 14.43 8.77
N CYS A 30 -2.51 14.38 7.44
CA CYS A 30 -2.07 13.20 6.68
C CYS A 30 -0.57 13.23 6.40
N SER A 31 0.17 12.23 6.91
CA SER A 31 1.62 12.10 6.66
C SER A 31 1.95 11.83 5.20
N ILE A 32 1.12 11.03 4.50
CA ILE A 32 1.30 10.72 3.08
C ILE A 32 1.13 11.97 2.23
N CYS A 33 0.07 12.76 2.45
CA CYS A 33 -0.11 14.03 1.74
C CYS A 33 1.06 15.00 1.93
N ARG A 34 1.69 15.00 3.11
CA ARG A 34 2.89 15.80 3.35
C ARG A 34 4.08 15.31 2.54
N GLU A 35 4.27 13.98 2.43
CA GLU A 35 5.34 13.41 1.61
C GLU A 35 5.13 13.70 0.12
N LEU A 36 3.90 13.62 -0.36
CA LEU A 36 3.57 13.91 -1.76
C LEU A 36 3.88 15.35 -2.16
N LYS A 37 3.85 16.31 -1.22
CA LYS A 37 4.31 17.68 -1.46
C LYS A 37 5.82 17.78 -1.68
N HIS A 38 6.58 16.79 -1.23
CA HIS A 38 8.03 16.76 -1.37
C HIS A 38 8.42 15.85 -2.53
N GLU A 39 8.23 16.32 -3.78
CA GLU A 39 8.48 15.56 -5.01
C GLU A 39 9.84 14.84 -5.06
N LYS A 40 10.83 15.32 -4.33
CA LYS A 40 12.16 14.70 -4.24
C LYS A 40 12.16 13.27 -3.72
N ASN A 41 11.13 12.86 -3.00
CA ASN A 41 11.00 11.51 -2.44
C ASN A 41 10.21 10.59 -3.38
N ILE A 42 9.60 11.11 -4.45
CA ILE A 42 8.82 10.30 -5.39
C ILE A 42 9.79 9.47 -6.24
N ILE A 43 9.60 8.15 -6.23
CA ILE A 43 10.32 7.21 -7.09
C ILE A 43 9.75 7.29 -8.50
N CYS A 44 8.44 7.17 -8.62
CA CYS A 44 7.69 7.26 -9.88
C CYS A 44 6.21 7.49 -9.62
N GLY A 45 5.45 7.75 -10.68
CA GLY A 45 4.00 7.89 -10.61
C GLY A 45 3.33 7.54 -11.92
N SER A 46 2.03 7.24 -11.85
CA SER A 46 1.10 7.16 -12.96
C SER A 46 0.08 8.29 -12.85
N GLU A 47 -0.98 8.25 -13.64
CA GLU A 47 -2.05 9.25 -13.54
C GLU A 47 -2.66 9.32 -12.15
N ARG A 48 -2.88 8.16 -11.50
CA ARG A 48 -3.63 8.04 -10.23
C ARG A 48 -2.82 7.58 -9.04
N PHE A 49 -1.64 7.02 -9.27
CA PHE A 49 -0.83 6.41 -8.21
C PHE A 49 0.58 6.96 -8.18
N VAL A 50 1.19 6.92 -7.01
CA VAL A 50 2.56 7.38 -6.77
C VAL A 50 3.26 6.36 -5.88
N ALA A 51 4.55 6.15 -6.13
CA ALA A 51 5.41 5.35 -5.27
C ALA A 51 6.53 6.19 -4.65
N PHE A 52 6.79 5.96 -3.37
CA PHE A 52 7.88 6.58 -2.63
C PHE A 52 8.43 5.65 -1.53
N PRO A 53 9.66 5.86 -1.05
CA PRO A 53 10.19 5.06 0.05
C PRO A 53 9.35 5.20 1.31
N ASP A 54 9.05 4.12 2.01
CA ASP A 54 8.33 4.21 3.29
C ASP A 54 9.08 5.09 4.29
N ILE A 55 8.35 5.99 4.96
CA ILE A 55 8.92 6.95 5.92
C ILE A 55 9.54 6.23 7.12
N GLY A 56 8.95 5.11 7.51
CA GLY A 56 9.40 4.28 8.62
C GLY A 56 10.03 2.97 8.13
N GLN A 57 11.00 3.03 7.22
CA GLN A 57 11.65 1.86 6.65
C GLN A 57 12.13 0.89 7.74
N ILE A 58 11.72 -0.38 7.62
CA ILE A 58 12.18 -1.49 8.47
C ILE A 58 13.23 -2.34 7.75
N VAL A 59 13.25 -2.28 6.42
CA VAL A 59 14.26 -2.89 5.55
C VAL A 59 14.56 -1.94 4.39
N GLU A 60 15.75 -2.08 3.81
CA GLU A 60 16.14 -1.35 2.61
C GLU A 60 15.25 -1.74 1.42
N GLY A 61 14.87 -0.78 0.58
CA GLY A 61 13.99 -1.02 -0.57
C GLY A 61 12.49 -1.10 -0.25
N TYR A 62 12.10 -0.82 0.97
CA TYR A 62 10.70 -0.75 1.36
C TYR A 62 10.00 0.47 0.71
N VAL A 63 8.96 0.20 -0.08
CA VAL A 63 8.23 1.21 -0.86
C VAL A 63 6.76 1.20 -0.49
N GLN A 64 6.16 2.39 -0.49
CA GLN A 64 4.71 2.56 -0.47
C GLN A 64 4.18 2.95 -1.85
N VAL A 65 3.06 2.37 -2.23
CA VAL A 65 2.22 2.81 -3.36
C VAL A 65 0.95 3.41 -2.80
N VAL A 66 0.64 4.63 -3.21
CA VAL A 66 -0.48 5.42 -2.69
C VAL A 66 -1.28 6.04 -3.84
N THR A 67 -2.53 6.44 -3.58
CA THR A 67 -3.25 7.30 -4.52
C THR A 67 -2.66 8.71 -4.51
N ARG A 68 -2.68 9.41 -5.66
CA ARG A 68 -2.27 10.83 -5.73
C ARG A 68 -3.17 11.72 -4.90
N TRP A 69 -4.44 11.33 -4.75
CA TRP A 69 -5.45 12.08 -4.02
C TRP A 69 -5.84 11.37 -2.75
N HIS A 70 -5.94 12.12 -1.68
CA HIS A 70 -6.48 11.66 -0.40
C HIS A 70 -8.01 11.55 -0.48
N LYS A 71 -8.63 12.45 -1.20
CA LYS A 71 -10.06 12.60 -1.28
C LYS A 71 -10.46 13.00 -2.70
N LEU A 72 -11.46 12.30 -3.23
CA LEU A 72 -12.20 12.73 -4.41
C LEU A 72 -13.55 13.30 -3.95
N GLN A 73 -14.60 12.48 -3.99
CA GLN A 73 -15.89 12.80 -3.37
C GLN A 73 -15.95 12.25 -1.94
N GLU A 74 -15.32 11.09 -1.73
CA GLU A 74 -15.16 10.42 -0.44
C GLU A 74 -13.67 10.17 -0.17
N GLU A 75 -13.30 9.96 1.09
CA GLU A 75 -11.91 9.66 1.45
C GLU A 75 -11.51 8.29 0.87
N LEU A 76 -10.38 8.26 0.16
CA LEU A 76 -9.78 7.03 -0.36
C LEU A 76 -8.81 6.49 0.70
N THR A 77 -9.31 5.62 1.56
CA THR A 77 -8.55 5.09 2.71
C THR A 77 -7.99 3.70 2.46
N SER A 78 -8.56 2.96 1.49
CA SER A 78 -8.20 1.57 1.20
C SER A 78 -8.32 1.22 -0.28
N VAL A 79 -7.69 0.10 -0.66
CA VAL A 79 -7.82 -0.49 -2.00
C VAL A 79 -9.27 -0.83 -2.33
N GLY A 80 -10.04 -1.28 -1.33
CA GLY A 80 -11.46 -1.61 -1.52
C GLY A 80 -12.33 -0.43 -1.94
N GLN A 81 -11.90 0.81 -1.66
CA GLN A 81 -12.63 2.04 -2.02
C GLN A 81 -12.22 2.62 -3.38
N ILE A 82 -11.16 2.10 -3.99
CA ILE A 82 -10.70 2.60 -5.30
C ILE A 82 -11.81 2.38 -6.35
N PRO A 83 -12.12 3.40 -7.18
CA PRO A 83 -13.03 3.25 -8.31
C PRO A 83 -12.66 2.07 -9.21
N SER A 84 -13.65 1.33 -9.68
CA SER A 84 -13.41 0.09 -10.46
C SER A 84 -12.55 0.34 -11.71
N GLU A 85 -12.74 1.48 -12.33
CA GLU A 85 -12.01 1.90 -13.53
C GLU A 85 -10.52 2.21 -13.26
N TRP A 86 -10.11 2.36 -12.01
CA TRP A 86 -8.71 2.57 -11.63
C TRP A 86 -7.97 1.27 -11.32
N ILE A 87 -8.69 0.17 -11.07
CA ILE A 87 -8.11 -1.12 -10.69
C ILE A 87 -7.10 -1.64 -11.73
N PRO A 88 -7.35 -1.58 -13.05
CA PRO A 88 -6.36 -2.03 -14.02
C PRO A 88 -5.05 -1.22 -13.98
N GLU A 89 -5.13 0.10 -13.72
CA GLU A 89 -3.94 0.93 -13.56
C GLU A 89 -3.20 0.58 -12.28
N LEU A 90 -3.91 0.41 -11.15
CA LEU A 90 -3.30 0.00 -9.89
C LEU A 90 -2.55 -1.32 -10.05
N GLN A 91 -3.19 -2.34 -10.62
CA GLN A 91 -2.57 -3.65 -10.81
C GLN A 91 -1.30 -3.56 -11.65
N LYS A 92 -1.35 -2.85 -12.78
CA LYS A 92 -0.19 -2.62 -13.64
C LYS A 92 0.93 -1.87 -12.89
N PHE A 93 0.56 -0.84 -12.12
CA PHE A 93 1.50 -0.02 -11.37
C PHE A 93 2.17 -0.82 -10.25
N ILE A 94 1.41 -1.62 -9.49
CA ILE A 94 1.92 -2.50 -8.43
C ILE A 94 2.89 -3.53 -8.99
N VAL A 95 2.53 -4.21 -10.10
CA VAL A 95 3.42 -5.21 -10.74
C VAL A 95 4.74 -4.56 -11.15
N ALA A 96 4.70 -3.41 -11.82
CA ALA A 96 5.91 -2.72 -12.26
C ALA A 96 6.79 -2.28 -11.06
N MET A 97 6.16 -1.78 -9.99
CA MET A 97 6.89 -1.41 -8.78
C MET A 97 7.50 -2.59 -8.06
N GLN A 98 6.76 -3.69 -7.94
CA GLN A 98 7.25 -4.93 -7.34
C GLN A 98 8.44 -5.49 -8.12
N GLU A 99 8.35 -5.58 -9.45
CA GLU A 99 9.45 -6.01 -10.31
C GLU A 99 10.69 -5.11 -10.18
N GLY A 100 10.48 -3.79 -10.10
CA GLY A 100 11.55 -2.82 -9.86
C GLY A 100 12.25 -3.05 -8.52
N VAL A 101 11.49 -3.25 -7.45
CA VAL A 101 12.03 -3.55 -6.12
C VAL A 101 12.76 -4.89 -6.13
N GLU A 102 12.15 -5.93 -6.68
CA GLU A 102 12.71 -7.29 -6.73
C GLU A 102 14.00 -7.37 -7.55
N SER A 103 14.14 -6.56 -8.59
CA SER A 103 15.36 -6.50 -9.42
C SER A 103 16.61 -6.03 -8.66
N ILE A 104 16.40 -5.29 -7.55
CA ILE A 104 17.49 -4.69 -6.77
C ILE A 104 17.66 -5.40 -5.42
N TYR A 105 16.56 -5.73 -4.75
CA TYR A 105 16.55 -6.14 -3.35
C TYR A 105 16.14 -7.62 -3.16
N GLY A 106 15.76 -8.32 -4.25
CA GLY A 106 15.26 -9.70 -4.19
C GLY A 106 13.76 -9.79 -3.93
N PRO A 107 13.23 -11.00 -3.67
CA PRO A 107 11.81 -11.25 -3.54
C PRO A 107 11.10 -10.30 -2.60
N SER A 108 9.83 -10.04 -2.84
CA SER A 108 9.05 -9.11 -2.02
C SER A 108 7.64 -9.63 -1.75
N ILE A 109 7.08 -9.15 -0.65
CA ILE A 109 5.68 -9.32 -0.30
C ILE A 109 4.96 -8.00 -0.44
N ILE A 110 3.64 -8.06 -0.58
CA ILE A 110 2.79 -6.86 -0.56
C ILE A 110 1.76 -7.00 0.53
N PHE A 111 1.45 -5.91 1.21
CA PHE A 111 0.28 -5.88 2.08
C PHE A 111 -0.38 -4.49 2.10
N GLU A 112 -1.64 -4.48 2.50
CA GLU A 112 -2.42 -3.28 2.75
C GLU A 112 -3.31 -3.51 3.96
N HIS A 113 -3.51 -2.48 4.74
CA HIS A 113 -4.48 -2.44 5.82
C HIS A 113 -5.70 -1.67 5.34
N GLY A 114 -6.74 -2.41 4.91
CA GLY A 114 -7.99 -1.86 4.44
C GLY A 114 -8.95 -1.56 5.58
N GLU A 115 -9.67 -0.45 5.43
CA GLU A 115 -10.72 0.02 6.31
C GLU A 115 -10.41 -0.05 7.80
N VAL A 116 -10.40 0.99 8.39
CA VAL A 116 -10.83 1.38 9.73
C VAL A 116 -10.28 2.77 9.99
N PRO A 117 -11.09 3.76 10.31
CA PRO A 117 -10.60 4.94 10.98
C PRO A 117 -10.08 4.49 12.35
N THR A 118 -8.83 4.03 12.37
CA THR A 118 -8.19 3.67 13.64
C THR A 118 -7.78 4.95 14.34
N TYR A 119 -8.53 5.29 15.37
CA TYR A 119 -8.12 6.30 16.31
C TYR A 119 -6.92 5.78 17.12
N ARG A 120 -5.88 6.59 17.26
CA ARG A 120 -4.85 6.35 18.25
C ARG A 120 -5.46 6.47 19.66
N LYS A 121 -4.86 5.83 20.64
CA LYS A 121 -5.26 5.98 22.06
C LYS A 121 -5.27 7.44 22.55
N ASP A 122 -4.56 8.33 21.85
CA ASP A 122 -4.52 9.78 22.10
C ASP A 122 -5.63 10.56 21.33
N GLY A 123 -6.58 9.86 20.70
CA GLY A 123 -7.68 10.44 19.95
C GLY A 123 -7.32 10.98 18.56
N ARG A 124 -6.07 10.87 18.13
CA ARG A 124 -5.67 11.31 16.80
C ARG A 124 -6.08 10.28 15.76
N ILE A 125 -6.59 10.76 14.63
CA ILE A 125 -6.86 9.93 13.47
C ILE A 125 -5.53 9.43 12.92
N ARG A 126 -5.43 8.11 12.64
CA ARG A 126 -4.30 7.54 11.89
C ARG A 126 -4.37 7.98 10.44
N THR A 127 -3.28 7.73 9.71
CA THR A 127 -3.25 7.92 8.27
C THR A 127 -4.42 7.17 7.64
N VAL A 128 -5.31 7.93 7.02
CA VAL A 128 -6.51 7.45 6.33
C VAL A 128 -6.36 7.62 4.82
N HIS A 129 -5.18 7.47 4.30
CA HIS A 129 -4.85 7.57 2.88
C HIS A 129 -4.54 6.17 2.37
N MET A 130 -5.14 5.76 1.26
CA MET A 130 -4.88 4.46 0.65
C MET A 130 -3.37 4.27 0.41
N HIS A 131 -2.83 3.20 0.94
CA HIS A 131 -1.43 2.85 0.78
C HIS A 131 -1.20 1.35 0.81
N MET A 132 -0.46 0.86 -0.17
CA MET A 132 0.03 -0.51 -0.21
C MET A 132 1.53 -0.51 0.09
N HIS A 133 1.97 -1.52 0.77
CA HIS A 133 3.36 -1.72 1.18
C HIS A 133 4.00 -2.80 0.31
N ILE A 134 5.14 -2.51 -0.30
CA ILE A 134 5.98 -3.48 -1.02
C ILE A 134 7.26 -3.63 -0.21
N ILE A 135 7.51 -4.81 0.33
CA ILE A 135 8.61 -5.05 1.27
C ILE A 135 9.51 -6.17 0.75
N PRO A 136 10.78 -5.87 0.45
CA PRO A 136 11.77 -6.92 0.15
C PRO A 136 11.95 -7.86 1.35
N THR A 137 11.82 -9.14 1.10
CA THR A 137 12.05 -10.19 2.11
C THR A 137 12.18 -11.55 1.43
N ASN A 138 12.98 -12.42 2.00
CA ASN A 138 13.07 -13.85 1.62
C ASN A 138 12.17 -14.74 2.48
N GLN A 139 11.41 -14.15 3.42
CA GLN A 139 10.56 -14.88 4.34
C GLN A 139 9.08 -14.73 3.95
N SER A 140 8.39 -15.85 3.75
CA SER A 140 6.94 -15.84 3.70
C SER A 140 6.38 -15.60 5.11
N LEU A 141 5.44 -14.66 5.22
CA LEU A 141 4.72 -14.46 6.48
C LEU A 141 3.50 -15.36 6.62
N LEU A 142 3.15 -16.11 5.58
CA LEU A 142 1.88 -16.86 5.52
C LEU A 142 1.74 -17.86 6.68
N ASP A 143 2.81 -18.59 6.99
CA ASP A 143 2.80 -19.55 8.09
C ASP A 143 2.64 -18.85 9.46
N GLN A 144 3.32 -17.72 9.65
CA GLN A 144 3.21 -16.93 10.87
C GLN A 144 1.81 -16.34 11.03
N ILE A 145 1.24 -15.81 9.94
CA ILE A 145 -0.12 -15.28 9.90
C ILE A 145 -1.13 -16.38 10.24
N THR A 146 -1.02 -17.53 9.59
CA THR A 146 -1.94 -18.67 9.78
C THR A 146 -1.84 -19.23 11.20
N ASN A 147 -0.62 -19.45 11.71
CA ASN A 147 -0.38 -20.01 13.04
C ASN A 147 -0.68 -19.02 14.19
N SER A 148 -0.84 -17.73 13.89
CA SER A 148 -1.19 -16.74 14.93
C SER A 148 -2.57 -16.96 15.52
N ASN A 149 -3.48 -17.65 14.80
CA ASN A 149 -4.91 -17.81 15.12
C ASN A 149 -5.67 -16.47 15.25
N ILE A 150 -5.07 -15.38 14.81
CA ILE A 150 -5.66 -14.02 14.84
C ILE A 150 -6.48 -13.80 13.57
N PHE A 151 -6.00 -14.35 12.45
CA PHE A 151 -6.57 -14.12 11.13
C PHE A 151 -7.28 -15.36 10.59
N THR A 152 -8.43 -15.14 9.94
CA THR A 152 -8.97 -16.08 8.97
C THR A 152 -8.36 -15.74 7.62
N VAL A 153 -7.55 -16.65 7.07
CA VAL A 153 -6.81 -16.46 5.82
C VAL A 153 -7.61 -17.05 4.66
N LYS A 154 -7.95 -16.23 3.69
CA LYS A 154 -8.71 -16.62 2.50
C LYS A 154 -7.91 -16.29 1.24
N PRO A 155 -7.53 -17.28 0.40
CA PRO A 155 -6.96 -16.96 -0.91
C PRO A 155 -8.00 -16.25 -1.77
N ILE A 156 -7.56 -15.27 -2.56
CA ILE A 156 -8.41 -14.51 -3.48
C ILE A 156 -7.74 -14.42 -4.85
N ASP A 157 -8.55 -14.46 -5.91
CA ASP A 157 -8.06 -14.37 -7.28
C ASP A 157 -7.98 -12.91 -7.76
N ASP A 158 -8.84 -12.05 -7.23
CA ASP A 158 -8.91 -10.63 -7.58
C ASP A 158 -9.23 -9.74 -6.35
N LEU A 159 -9.39 -8.45 -6.56
CA LEU A 159 -9.64 -7.47 -5.50
C LEU A 159 -11.13 -7.32 -5.12
N THR A 160 -12.04 -8.10 -5.71
CA THR A 160 -13.49 -8.02 -5.45
C THR A 160 -13.82 -8.24 -3.97
N PRO A 161 -13.24 -9.26 -3.27
CA PRO A 161 -13.52 -9.46 -1.86
C PRO A 161 -13.12 -8.27 -0.96
N LEU A 162 -12.06 -7.54 -1.32
CA LEU A 162 -11.65 -6.33 -0.59
C LEU A 162 -12.70 -5.22 -0.74
N ARG A 163 -13.28 -5.10 -1.93
CA ARG A 163 -14.35 -4.12 -2.22
C ARG A 163 -15.62 -4.43 -1.45
N GLU A 164 -15.98 -5.71 -1.34
CA GLU A 164 -17.12 -6.17 -0.55
C GLU A 164 -16.94 -5.83 0.93
N LYS A 165 -15.72 -6.03 1.47
CA LYS A 165 -15.37 -5.65 2.84
C LYS A 165 -15.49 -4.14 3.07
N SER A 166 -14.91 -3.35 2.18
CA SER A 166 -15.03 -1.88 2.25
C SER A 166 -16.47 -1.41 2.17
N ALA A 167 -17.28 -2.00 1.29
CA ALA A 167 -18.69 -1.62 1.15
C ALA A 167 -19.52 -1.95 2.41
N SER A 168 -19.14 -2.98 3.17
CA SER A 168 -19.76 -3.33 4.46
C SER A 168 -19.14 -2.59 5.66
N GLY A 169 -18.08 -1.79 5.44
CA GLY A 169 -17.34 -1.11 6.50
C GLY A 169 -16.55 -2.07 7.40
N GLU A 170 -16.29 -3.29 6.92
CA GLU A 170 -15.56 -4.30 7.67
C GLU A 170 -14.04 -4.18 7.45
N PRO A 171 -13.24 -4.16 8.53
CA PRO A 171 -11.80 -4.09 8.42
C PRO A 171 -11.22 -5.38 7.86
N TYR A 172 -10.13 -5.24 7.10
CA TYR A 172 -9.39 -6.37 6.53
C TYR A 172 -7.91 -6.04 6.41
N TYR A 173 -7.07 -7.07 6.18
CA TYR A 173 -5.77 -6.92 5.56
C TYR A 173 -5.75 -7.62 4.20
N PHE A 174 -5.10 -7.02 3.23
CA PHE A 174 -4.65 -7.66 2.01
C PHE A 174 -3.22 -8.12 2.20
N TYR A 175 -2.89 -9.32 1.75
CA TYR A 175 -1.54 -9.86 1.75
C TYR A 175 -1.27 -10.58 0.43
N GLN A 176 -0.11 -10.30 -0.19
CA GLN A 176 0.41 -11.07 -1.31
C GLN A 176 1.73 -11.71 -0.88
N ASP A 177 1.82 -13.02 -1.05
CA ASP A 177 3.01 -13.78 -0.68
C ASP A 177 4.12 -13.72 -1.75
N LEU A 178 5.26 -14.39 -1.46
CA LEU A 178 6.41 -14.47 -2.36
C LEU A 178 6.10 -15.18 -3.69
N ASN A 179 5.03 -15.97 -3.77
CA ASN A 179 4.55 -16.64 -4.97
C ASN A 179 3.52 -15.82 -5.75
N ARG A 180 3.30 -14.56 -5.33
CA ARG A 180 2.30 -13.64 -5.88
C ARG A 180 0.86 -14.13 -5.71
N GLN A 181 0.60 -15.05 -4.77
CA GLN A 181 -0.74 -15.42 -4.37
C GLN A 181 -1.31 -14.37 -3.43
N ASN A 182 -2.53 -13.94 -3.71
CA ASN A 182 -3.24 -12.94 -2.93
C ASN A 182 -4.10 -13.58 -1.84
N TYR A 183 -4.19 -12.92 -0.70
CA TYR A 183 -5.00 -13.34 0.43
C TYR A 183 -5.76 -12.15 1.03
N LEU A 184 -7.03 -12.40 1.36
CA LEU A 184 -7.80 -11.60 2.28
C LEU A 184 -7.60 -12.16 3.70
N LEU A 185 -7.18 -11.30 4.63
CA LEU A 185 -7.04 -11.65 6.04
C LEU A 185 -8.16 -10.96 6.82
N GLU A 186 -9.09 -11.75 7.33
CA GLU A 186 -10.18 -11.28 8.19
C GLU A 186 -9.81 -11.47 9.66
N PHE A 187 -10.31 -10.61 10.53
CA PHE A 187 -10.08 -10.68 11.97
C PHE A 187 -11.28 -10.14 12.74
N GLY A 188 -11.50 -10.66 13.95
CA GLY A 188 -12.70 -10.35 14.75
C GLY A 188 -12.51 -9.30 15.85
N GLU A 189 -11.26 -8.97 16.21
CA GLU A 189 -10.94 -8.06 17.31
C GLU A 189 -10.03 -6.94 16.85
N GLU A 190 -9.93 -5.87 17.65
CA GLU A 190 -9.03 -4.76 17.39
C GLU A 190 -7.57 -5.22 17.43
N LEU A 191 -6.88 -5.14 16.29
CA LEU A 191 -5.50 -5.60 16.17
C LEU A 191 -4.49 -4.54 16.61
N PRO A 192 -3.33 -4.98 17.11
CA PRO A 192 -2.21 -4.08 17.36
C PRO A 192 -1.81 -3.34 16.07
N SER A 193 -1.56 -2.05 16.19
CA SER A 193 -1.04 -1.25 15.09
C SER A 193 0.17 -1.90 14.45
N GLN A 194 0.21 -1.89 13.11
CA GLN A 194 1.37 -2.33 12.31
C GLN A 194 1.73 -3.82 12.51
N ILE A 195 0.73 -4.68 12.75
CA ILE A 195 0.99 -6.09 13.05
C ILE A 195 1.83 -6.78 11.95
N LEU A 196 1.50 -6.60 10.67
CA LEU A 196 2.25 -7.21 9.57
C LEU A 196 3.69 -6.67 9.48
N ARG A 197 3.89 -5.38 9.72
CA ARG A 197 5.26 -4.79 9.77
C ARG A 197 6.09 -5.39 10.90
N LYS A 198 5.48 -5.66 12.06
CA LYS A 198 6.16 -6.30 13.18
C LYS A 198 6.54 -7.74 12.86
N LEU A 199 5.71 -8.47 12.11
CA LEU A 199 6.04 -9.82 11.67
C LEU A 199 7.24 -9.83 10.70
N VAL A 200 7.40 -8.79 9.86
CA VAL A 200 8.56 -8.66 8.97
C VAL A 200 9.84 -8.34 9.75
N SER A 201 9.74 -7.54 10.80
CA SER A 201 10.92 -7.09 11.57
C SER A 201 11.44 -8.10 12.59
N GLY A 202 10.75 -9.22 12.82
CA GLY A 202 11.15 -10.32 13.71
C GLY A 202 10.91 -9.96 15.17
#